data_48e5f2c7c5b7564ff94cd738d506420f
#
_entry.id   48e5f2c7c5b7564ff94cd738d506420f
#
_cell.length_a   1.000
_cell.length_b   1.000
_cell.length_c   1.000
_cell.angle_alpha   90.00
_cell.angle_beta   90.00
_cell.angle_gamma   90.00
#
_symmetry.space_group_name_H-M   'P 1'
#
loop_
_entity.id
_entity.type
_entity.pdbx_description
1 polymer ?
#
loop_
_entity_poly.entity_id
_entity_poly.type
_entity_poly.pdbx_seq_one_letter_code
_entity_poly.pdbx_strand_id
1 'polypeptide(L)'
;MKKTPQILTALLLGSSFAGGVFAEEHRPNTPSAEYELEKVLIFSRHGLRSPVEKDPQEMAKYSPYEWAKWDVPSGYLTAKGTVLETYFGQYLGQWLADQGLLTAERCASGEGIFAYANGVQRTIATGQAIVAGAFAGCNVQLQHHGKIGSEKDPIFNTQAHNPSQALIESAKNNVDLTALQKKLVPNYALLSEIIDYKNSPNCLQKGECDLGGKVGEYSIKDGKSVKITGAISTGKKIVSALLLAHYVGKPDAEIANGRVDSQEKWRAINEIKNEYYRTLFKNNEALAQNVSYPLLAFIQQQLNSKNKISLLVGHDSNIVALLAALGVEPYELNDSLENIPIGGKLLFEVWKHKPSGKLKFKLDYVYQTTEQLINITPLSLATPPNQTALTLKGCEKDEKGFCDYERFQQVLSESIKNGKK
;
A
#
# COMPACT_ATOMS: atom_id res chain seq x y z
N MET A 1 -75.45 13.52 46.68
CA MET A 1 -74.50 13.00 45.70
C MET A 1 -74.05 14.14 44.76
N LYS A 2 -72.95 14.85 45.06
CA LYS A 2 -72.44 15.98 44.30
C LYS A 2 -71.11 15.55 43.71
N LYS A 3 -71.04 15.57 42.39
CA LYS A 3 -69.78 15.34 41.61
C LYS A 3 -69.04 16.64 41.49
N THR A 4 -67.77 16.66 41.92
CA THR A 4 -66.84 17.75 41.77
C THR A 4 -66.00 17.53 40.46
N PRO A 5 -65.79 18.50 39.59
CA PRO A 5 -64.92 18.33 38.44
C PRO A 5 -63.45 18.61 38.80
N GLN A 6 -62.54 17.73 38.37
CA GLN A 6 -61.11 17.91 38.45
C GLN A 6 -60.63 18.80 37.25
N ILE A 7 -59.94 19.86 37.60
CA ILE A 7 -59.26 20.75 36.64
C ILE A 7 -57.93 20.13 36.30
N LEU A 8 -57.73 19.84 35.01
CA LEU A 8 -56.46 19.30 34.46
C LEU A 8 -55.61 20.51 34.04
N THR A 9 -54.53 20.77 34.80
CA THR A 9 -53.55 21.82 34.47
C THR A 9 -52.54 21.22 33.49
N ALA A 10 -52.54 21.67 32.26
CA ALA A 10 -51.56 21.28 31.27
C ALA A 10 -50.25 22.07 31.50
N LEU A 11 -49.17 21.39 31.88
CA LEU A 11 -47.80 21.93 31.87
C LEU A 11 -47.26 21.89 30.44
N LEU A 12 -47.03 23.07 29.86
CA LEU A 12 -46.25 23.25 28.64
C LEU A 12 -44.77 23.11 28.98
N LEU A 13 -44.17 21.97 28.64
CA LEU A 13 -42.74 21.76 28.63
C LEU A 13 -42.18 22.37 27.33
N GLY A 14 -41.52 23.52 27.47
CA GLY A 14 -40.75 24.13 26.40
C GLY A 14 -39.51 23.28 26.12
N SER A 15 -39.49 22.61 24.98
CA SER A 15 -38.28 21.94 24.44
C SER A 15 -37.34 22.98 23.87
N SER A 16 -36.30 23.32 24.62
CA SER A 16 -35.15 24.04 24.10
C SER A 16 -34.40 23.13 23.14
N PHE A 17 -34.52 23.42 21.84
CA PHE A 17 -33.61 22.85 20.85
C PHE A 17 -32.19 23.41 21.12
N ALA A 18 -31.38 22.64 21.80
CA ALA A 18 -29.92 22.85 21.79
C ALA A 18 -29.43 22.54 20.37
N GLY A 19 -29.06 23.59 19.63
CA GLY A 19 -28.38 23.45 18.36
C GLY A 19 -27.08 22.67 18.56
N GLY A 20 -27.10 21.40 18.22
CA GLY A 20 -25.89 20.60 18.10
C GLY A 20 -25.03 21.22 17.02
N VAL A 21 -23.87 21.73 17.40
CA VAL A 21 -22.78 21.99 16.48
C VAL A 21 -22.36 20.60 16.00
N PHE A 22 -22.85 20.22 14.81
CA PHE A 22 -22.31 19.07 14.12
C PHE A 22 -20.86 19.39 13.84
N ALA A 23 -19.94 18.68 14.50
CA ALA A 23 -18.54 18.66 14.13
C ALA A 23 -18.50 18.36 12.62
N GLU A 24 -17.82 19.21 11.89
CA GLU A 24 -17.56 19.05 10.47
C GLU A 24 -16.73 17.77 10.34
N GLU A 25 -17.41 16.65 10.07
CA GLU A 25 -16.79 15.36 9.86
C GLU A 25 -15.74 15.54 8.77
N HIS A 26 -14.53 15.12 9.06
CA HIS A 26 -13.40 15.01 8.12
C HIS A 26 -13.84 14.15 6.92
N ARG A 27 -14.54 14.73 5.97
CA ARG A 27 -14.65 14.16 4.63
C ARG A 27 -13.28 14.22 4.01
N PRO A 28 -12.74 13.11 3.49
CA PRO A 28 -11.49 13.17 2.73
C PRO A 28 -11.65 14.24 1.65
N ASN A 29 -10.67 15.14 1.54
CA ASN A 29 -10.63 16.34 0.71
C ASN A 29 -11.37 16.18 -0.63
N THR A 30 -12.67 16.36 -0.63
CA THR A 30 -13.43 16.49 -1.88
C THR A 30 -13.11 17.88 -2.42
N PRO A 31 -12.48 18.00 -3.59
CA PRO A 31 -12.23 19.30 -4.18
C PRO A 31 -13.54 20.09 -4.32
N SER A 32 -13.45 21.41 -4.21
CA SER A 32 -14.61 22.30 -4.30
C SER A 32 -15.45 22.01 -5.55
N ALA A 33 -16.72 22.45 -5.57
CA ALA A 33 -17.62 22.30 -6.72
C ALA A 33 -17.05 22.83 -8.07
N GLU A 34 -15.94 23.58 -8.02
CA GLU A 34 -15.19 24.08 -9.18
C GLU A 34 -14.36 23.01 -9.91
N TYR A 35 -14.16 21.83 -9.32
CA TYR A 35 -13.38 20.76 -9.92
C TYR A 35 -14.25 19.55 -10.27
N GLU A 36 -13.85 18.86 -11.30
CA GLU A 36 -14.49 17.63 -11.80
C GLU A 36 -13.40 16.58 -12.02
N LEU A 37 -13.58 15.37 -11.48
CA LEU A 37 -12.66 14.27 -11.70
C LEU A 37 -12.82 13.76 -13.13
N GLU A 38 -11.82 13.98 -13.97
CA GLU A 38 -11.80 13.58 -15.38
C GLU A 38 -11.34 12.15 -15.58
N LYS A 39 -10.39 11.71 -14.74
CA LYS A 39 -9.76 10.39 -14.86
C LYS A 39 -9.08 10.01 -13.57
N VAL A 40 -9.02 8.71 -13.28
CA VAL A 40 -8.20 8.15 -12.22
C VAL A 40 -7.49 6.87 -12.66
N LEU A 41 -6.22 6.74 -12.28
CA LEU A 41 -5.50 5.48 -12.30
C LEU A 41 -5.20 5.07 -10.86
N ILE A 42 -5.65 3.89 -10.50
CA ILE A 42 -5.49 3.28 -9.18
C ILE A 42 -4.41 2.21 -9.30
N PHE A 43 -3.27 2.41 -8.64
CA PHE A 43 -2.23 1.40 -8.52
C PHE A 43 -2.30 0.75 -7.14
N SER A 44 -2.71 -0.51 -7.06
CA SER A 44 -2.89 -1.26 -5.82
C SER A 44 -1.72 -2.20 -5.54
N ARG A 45 -1.21 -2.23 -4.30
CA ARG A 45 -0.48 -3.36 -3.76
C ARG A 45 -1.47 -4.52 -3.57
N HIS A 46 -1.02 -5.78 -3.74
CA HIS A 46 -1.83 -6.95 -3.38
C HIS A 46 -2.29 -6.91 -1.92
N GLY A 47 -3.43 -7.51 -1.63
CA GLY A 47 -4.02 -7.63 -0.30
C GLY A 47 -3.29 -8.60 0.63
N LEU A 48 -3.94 -8.91 1.78
CA LEU A 48 -3.40 -9.74 2.84
C LEU A 48 -3.20 -11.19 2.36
N ARG A 49 -1.98 -11.68 2.45
CA ARG A 49 -1.52 -12.98 1.96
C ARG A 49 -0.76 -13.77 3.02
N SER A 50 -0.52 -15.07 2.78
CA SER A 50 0.46 -15.85 3.55
C SER A 50 1.90 -15.36 3.26
N PRO A 51 2.88 -15.62 4.15
CA PRO A 51 4.29 -15.35 3.88
C PRO A 51 4.77 -16.00 2.57
N VAL A 52 5.73 -15.34 1.89
CA VAL A 52 6.40 -15.95 0.73
C VAL A 52 7.62 -16.70 1.24
N GLU A 53 7.51 -18.00 1.32
CA GLU A 53 8.57 -18.89 1.75
C GLU A 53 8.89 -19.87 0.63
N LYS A 54 10.17 -20.06 0.34
CA LYS A 54 10.63 -21.08 -0.60
C LYS A 54 10.70 -22.46 0.06
N ASP A 55 10.99 -22.46 1.37
CA ASP A 55 11.10 -23.62 2.21
C ASP A 55 10.26 -23.39 3.47
N PRO A 56 9.24 -24.22 3.75
CA PRO A 56 8.43 -24.10 4.96
C PRO A 56 9.25 -24.19 6.26
N GLN A 57 10.41 -24.84 6.23
CA GLN A 57 11.31 -24.95 7.38
C GLN A 57 12.25 -23.76 7.53
N GLU A 58 12.25 -22.83 6.57
CA GLU A 58 13.17 -21.69 6.60
C GLU A 58 12.98 -20.83 7.85
N MET A 59 11.74 -20.64 8.28
CA MET A 59 11.43 -19.82 9.46
C MET A 59 11.77 -20.52 10.79
N ALA A 60 11.68 -21.85 10.85
CA ALA A 60 11.94 -22.63 12.05
C ALA A 60 13.36 -22.44 12.61
N LYS A 61 14.33 -22.04 11.76
CA LYS A 61 15.71 -21.80 12.19
C LYS A 61 15.90 -20.53 13.03
N TYR A 62 14.91 -19.60 13.03
CA TYR A 62 15.03 -18.30 13.71
C TYR A 62 14.37 -18.24 15.09
N SER A 63 13.60 -19.25 15.48
CA SER A 63 12.89 -19.26 16.76
C SER A 63 12.67 -20.69 17.24
N PRO A 64 12.66 -20.96 18.56
CA PRO A 64 12.18 -22.22 19.11
C PRO A 64 10.66 -22.37 19.07
N TYR A 65 9.93 -21.23 18.85
CA TYR A 65 8.49 -21.24 18.78
C TYR A 65 7.98 -21.71 17.43
N GLU A 66 6.82 -22.36 17.41
CA GLU A 66 6.11 -22.68 16.17
C GLU A 66 5.64 -21.36 15.50
N TRP A 67 5.79 -21.31 14.19
CA TRP A 67 5.27 -20.23 13.38
C TRP A 67 3.80 -20.49 13.01
N ALA A 68 3.04 -19.41 12.86
CA ALA A 68 1.63 -19.49 12.49
C ALA A 68 1.42 -20.34 11.22
N LYS A 69 0.45 -21.27 11.29
CA LYS A 69 0.06 -22.12 10.16
C LYS A 69 -0.91 -21.39 9.25
N TRP A 70 -0.83 -21.65 7.96
CA TRP A 70 -1.61 -20.95 6.94
C TRP A 70 -2.51 -21.92 6.18
N ASP A 71 -3.76 -21.47 5.91
CA ASP A 71 -4.78 -22.25 5.20
C ASP A 71 -4.66 -22.16 3.68
N VAL A 72 -3.71 -21.35 3.19
CA VAL A 72 -3.44 -21.12 1.78
C VAL A 72 -1.97 -21.36 1.47
N PRO A 73 -1.61 -21.75 0.24
CA PRO A 73 -0.21 -21.91 -0.17
C PRO A 73 0.62 -20.65 0.06
N SER A 74 1.95 -20.81 0.13
CA SER A 74 2.91 -19.72 0.31
C SER A 74 2.70 -18.60 -0.71
N GLY A 75 2.56 -17.37 -0.21
CA GLY A 75 2.38 -16.17 -1.01
C GLY A 75 1.00 -15.96 -1.65
N TYR A 76 0.02 -16.79 -1.34
CA TYR A 76 -1.35 -16.67 -1.83
C TYR A 76 -2.17 -15.70 -0.99
N LEU A 77 -3.11 -15.00 -1.63
CA LEU A 77 -4.09 -14.16 -0.96
C LEU A 77 -4.93 -15.00 -0.01
N THR A 78 -5.15 -14.52 1.22
CA THR A 78 -6.01 -15.20 2.21
C THR A 78 -7.48 -14.91 1.98
N ALA A 79 -8.38 -15.73 2.56
CA ALA A 79 -9.81 -15.44 2.55
C ALA A 79 -10.12 -14.06 3.15
N LYS A 80 -9.49 -13.72 4.31
CA LYS A 80 -9.60 -12.39 4.92
C LYS A 80 -9.11 -11.30 3.96
N GLY A 81 -7.99 -11.52 3.27
CA GLY A 81 -7.47 -10.59 2.27
C GLY A 81 -8.46 -10.34 1.13
N THR A 82 -9.17 -11.38 0.67
CA THR A 82 -10.22 -11.24 -0.34
C THR A 82 -11.36 -10.35 0.16
N VAL A 83 -11.84 -10.55 1.40
CA VAL A 83 -12.91 -9.72 1.99
C VAL A 83 -12.49 -8.26 2.12
N LEU A 84 -11.27 -8.00 2.65
CA LEU A 84 -10.73 -6.65 2.80
C LEU A 84 -10.64 -5.91 1.47
N GLU A 85 -10.16 -6.58 0.42
CA GLU A 85 -10.07 -5.97 -0.91
C GLU A 85 -11.43 -5.79 -1.59
N THR A 86 -12.42 -6.65 -1.29
CA THR A 86 -13.80 -6.45 -1.72
C THR A 86 -14.40 -5.21 -1.06
N TYR A 87 -14.19 -5.02 0.24
CA TYR A 87 -14.64 -3.81 0.95
C TYR A 87 -13.94 -2.55 0.43
N PHE A 88 -12.64 -2.66 0.14
CA PHE A 88 -11.94 -1.55 -0.50
C PHE A 88 -12.53 -1.23 -1.88
N GLY A 89 -12.85 -2.27 -2.67
CA GLY A 89 -13.56 -2.12 -3.92
C GLY A 89 -14.90 -1.42 -3.76
N GLN A 90 -15.70 -1.80 -2.77
CA GLN A 90 -17.00 -1.14 -2.48
C GLN A 90 -16.82 0.36 -2.20
N TYR A 91 -15.85 0.74 -1.39
CA TYR A 91 -15.52 2.15 -1.16
C TYR A 91 -15.15 2.86 -2.47
N LEU A 92 -14.25 2.27 -3.27
CA LEU A 92 -13.84 2.84 -4.54
C LEU A 92 -15.01 2.99 -5.51
N GLY A 93 -15.91 2.01 -5.60
CA GLY A 93 -17.10 2.07 -6.42
C GLY A 93 -18.04 3.20 -6.01
N GLN A 94 -18.28 3.37 -4.71
CA GLN A 94 -19.08 4.47 -4.16
C GLN A 94 -18.42 5.83 -4.46
N TRP A 95 -17.11 5.95 -4.22
CA TRP A 95 -16.35 7.16 -4.50
C TRP A 95 -16.36 7.52 -5.99
N LEU A 96 -16.11 6.56 -6.88
CA LEU A 96 -16.14 6.77 -8.32
C LEU A 96 -17.53 7.19 -8.83
N ALA A 97 -18.59 6.65 -8.25
CA ALA A 97 -19.97 7.04 -8.56
C ALA A 97 -20.27 8.45 -8.04
N ASP A 98 -19.89 8.79 -6.81
CA ASP A 98 -20.03 10.11 -6.21
C ASP A 98 -19.29 11.19 -7.03
N GLN A 99 -18.11 10.85 -7.56
CA GLN A 99 -17.33 11.74 -8.44
C GLN A 99 -17.80 11.72 -9.91
N GLY A 100 -18.86 11.00 -10.25
CA GLY A 100 -19.42 10.96 -11.60
C GLY A 100 -18.61 10.16 -12.64
N LEU A 101 -17.52 9.47 -12.22
CA LEU A 101 -16.74 8.63 -13.13
C LEU A 101 -17.38 7.27 -13.39
N LEU A 102 -18.04 6.67 -12.41
CA LEU A 102 -18.76 5.40 -12.57
C LEU A 102 -20.25 5.68 -12.78
N THR A 103 -20.67 5.76 -14.02
CA THR A 103 -22.08 5.93 -14.41
C THR A 103 -22.73 4.58 -14.71
N ALA A 104 -24.06 4.51 -14.67
CA ALA A 104 -24.82 3.30 -15.04
C ALA A 104 -24.48 2.82 -16.47
N GLU A 105 -24.35 3.78 -17.41
CA GLU A 105 -23.97 3.48 -18.81
C GLU A 105 -22.55 2.89 -18.90
N ARG A 106 -21.58 3.50 -18.23
CA ARG A 106 -20.19 3.00 -18.19
C ARG A 106 -20.10 1.65 -17.50
N CYS A 107 -20.85 1.41 -16.46
CA CYS A 107 -20.95 0.11 -15.81
C CYS A 107 -21.51 -0.94 -16.77
N ALA A 108 -22.62 -0.67 -17.46
CA ALA A 108 -23.27 -1.60 -18.36
C ALA A 108 -22.41 -1.97 -19.57
N SER A 109 -21.70 -0.99 -20.17
CA SER A 109 -20.82 -1.22 -21.31
C SER A 109 -19.44 -1.75 -20.93
N GLY A 110 -18.92 -1.38 -19.76
CA GLY A 110 -17.52 -1.55 -19.37
C GLY A 110 -16.56 -0.62 -20.11
N GLU A 111 -17.07 0.23 -21.01
CA GLU A 111 -16.24 1.15 -21.78
C GLU A 111 -15.60 2.24 -20.88
N GLY A 112 -14.32 2.50 -21.12
CA GLY A 112 -13.57 3.48 -20.33
C GLY A 112 -13.13 2.96 -18.95
N ILE A 113 -13.31 1.66 -18.65
CA ILE A 113 -12.79 0.98 -17.47
C ILE A 113 -11.76 -0.06 -17.90
N PHE A 114 -10.57 0.02 -17.35
CA PHE A 114 -9.47 -0.91 -17.59
C PHE A 114 -8.98 -1.50 -16.27
N ALA A 115 -8.85 -2.82 -16.17
CA ALA A 115 -8.34 -3.50 -15.01
C ALA A 115 -7.26 -4.54 -15.40
N TYR A 116 -6.07 -4.44 -14.77
CA TYR A 116 -4.93 -5.28 -15.08
C TYR A 116 -4.13 -5.63 -13.83
N ALA A 117 -3.74 -6.89 -13.67
CA ALA A 117 -2.94 -7.37 -12.55
C ALA A 117 -1.66 -8.05 -13.02
N ASN A 118 -0.60 -7.97 -12.21
CA ASN A 118 0.56 -8.85 -12.36
C ASN A 118 0.14 -10.31 -12.34
N GLY A 119 0.81 -11.16 -13.13
CA GLY A 119 0.44 -12.56 -13.40
C GLY A 119 0.59 -13.55 -12.23
N VAL A 120 0.67 -13.13 -10.97
CA VAL A 120 0.75 -14.02 -9.80
C VAL A 120 -0.59 -14.09 -9.05
N GLN A 121 -0.86 -15.22 -8.38
CA GLN A 121 -2.16 -15.49 -7.76
C GLN A 121 -2.67 -14.35 -6.88
N ARG A 122 -1.84 -13.86 -5.93
CA ARG A 122 -2.27 -12.82 -4.97
C ARG A 122 -2.67 -11.50 -5.62
N THR A 123 -2.00 -11.09 -6.70
CA THR A 123 -2.34 -9.85 -7.42
C THR A 123 -3.60 -10.03 -8.26
N ILE A 124 -3.74 -11.17 -8.92
CA ILE A 124 -4.97 -11.51 -9.69
C ILE A 124 -6.16 -11.58 -8.73
N ALA A 125 -6.05 -12.34 -7.63
CA ALA A 125 -7.13 -12.46 -6.65
C ALA A 125 -7.48 -11.13 -5.98
N THR A 126 -6.49 -10.27 -5.70
CA THR A 126 -6.73 -8.88 -5.23
C THR A 126 -7.51 -8.08 -6.26
N GLY A 127 -7.09 -8.12 -7.53
CA GLY A 127 -7.78 -7.41 -8.60
C GLY A 127 -9.21 -7.89 -8.80
N GLN A 128 -9.44 -9.22 -8.75
CA GLN A 128 -10.77 -9.80 -8.81
C GLN A 128 -11.67 -9.34 -7.66
N ALA A 129 -11.13 -9.29 -6.42
CA ALA A 129 -11.87 -8.83 -5.25
C ALA A 129 -12.23 -7.34 -5.36
N ILE A 130 -11.28 -6.49 -5.80
CA ILE A 130 -11.55 -5.06 -6.02
C ILE A 130 -12.62 -4.88 -7.12
N VAL A 131 -12.50 -5.60 -8.25
CA VAL A 131 -13.47 -5.53 -9.34
C VAL A 131 -14.86 -5.98 -8.86
N ALA A 132 -14.94 -7.08 -8.10
CA ALA A 132 -16.20 -7.55 -7.53
C ALA A 132 -16.86 -6.53 -6.58
N GLY A 133 -16.05 -5.79 -5.81
CA GLY A 133 -16.54 -4.74 -4.91
C GLY A 133 -16.90 -3.43 -5.63
N ALA A 134 -16.01 -2.94 -6.50
CA ALA A 134 -16.15 -1.62 -7.13
C ALA A 134 -17.11 -1.62 -8.31
N PHE A 135 -17.13 -2.72 -9.07
CA PHE A 135 -17.83 -2.82 -10.36
C PHE A 135 -18.83 -4.00 -10.35
N ALA A 136 -19.48 -4.22 -9.20
CA ALA A 136 -20.50 -5.27 -9.06
C ALA A 136 -21.62 -5.09 -10.11
N GLY A 137 -21.86 -6.11 -10.92
CA GLY A 137 -22.83 -6.06 -12.02
C GLY A 137 -22.38 -5.31 -13.27
N CYS A 138 -21.17 -4.76 -13.28
CA CYS A 138 -20.60 -4.09 -14.46
C CYS A 138 -19.89 -5.08 -15.39
N ASN A 139 -19.80 -4.72 -16.68
CA ASN A 139 -19.06 -5.51 -17.67
C ASN A 139 -17.55 -5.20 -17.62
N VAL A 140 -16.89 -5.50 -16.50
CA VAL A 140 -15.47 -5.26 -16.29
C VAL A 140 -14.73 -6.57 -16.09
N GLN A 141 -13.70 -6.81 -16.89
CA GLN A 141 -12.85 -7.98 -16.79
C GLN A 141 -11.44 -7.62 -16.34
N LEU A 142 -10.90 -8.36 -15.36
CA LEU A 142 -9.51 -8.24 -14.97
C LEU A 142 -8.62 -8.98 -15.97
N GLN A 143 -7.67 -8.27 -16.55
CA GLN A 143 -6.66 -8.81 -17.46
C GLN A 143 -5.35 -9.09 -16.71
N HIS A 144 -4.53 -10.00 -17.24
CA HIS A 144 -3.18 -10.28 -16.73
C HIS A 144 -2.32 -10.92 -17.84
N HIS A 145 -0.99 -10.85 -17.68
CA HIS A 145 -0.04 -11.46 -18.61
C HIS A 145 0.06 -12.97 -18.38
N GLY A 146 0.02 -13.74 -19.46
CA GLY A 146 0.31 -15.18 -19.47
C GLY A 146 -0.57 -16.04 -18.54
N LYS A 147 -0.12 -17.26 -18.27
CA LYS A 147 -0.75 -18.15 -17.27
C LYS A 147 -0.36 -17.73 -15.86
N ILE A 148 -1.24 -17.96 -14.90
CA ILE A 148 -1.02 -17.61 -13.49
C ILE A 148 0.30 -18.23 -12.99
N GLY A 149 1.24 -17.37 -12.59
CA GLY A 149 2.53 -17.77 -12.00
C GLY A 149 3.55 -18.36 -12.97
N SER A 150 3.27 -18.46 -14.27
CA SER A 150 4.15 -19.10 -15.25
C SER A 150 5.20 -18.16 -15.85
N GLU A 151 4.89 -16.88 -15.97
CA GLU A 151 5.76 -15.89 -16.61
C GLU A 151 5.89 -14.63 -15.78
N LYS A 152 7.05 -13.99 -15.90
CA LYS A 152 7.26 -12.68 -15.30
C LYS A 152 6.61 -11.62 -16.20
N ASP A 153 5.70 -10.85 -15.63
CA ASP A 153 5.12 -9.73 -16.34
C ASP A 153 6.17 -8.60 -16.48
N PRO A 154 6.56 -8.23 -17.71
CA PRO A 154 7.60 -7.22 -17.94
C PRO A 154 7.20 -5.84 -17.43
N ILE A 155 5.91 -5.54 -17.28
CA ILE A 155 5.41 -4.26 -16.78
C ILE A 155 5.69 -4.11 -15.28
N PHE A 156 5.47 -5.18 -14.51
CA PHE A 156 5.58 -5.18 -13.04
C PHE A 156 6.93 -5.67 -12.51
N ASN A 157 7.83 -6.06 -13.39
CA ASN A 157 9.15 -6.53 -12.99
C ASN A 157 10.03 -5.36 -12.53
N THR A 158 10.25 -5.23 -11.21
CA THR A 158 11.20 -4.27 -10.64
C THR A 158 12.63 -4.80 -10.74
N GLN A 159 13.16 -4.88 -11.96
CA GLN A 159 14.52 -5.33 -12.24
C GLN A 159 15.34 -4.21 -12.88
N ALA A 160 16.65 -4.21 -12.66
CA ALA A 160 17.55 -3.29 -13.33
C ALA A 160 17.66 -3.64 -14.84
N HIS A 161 17.62 -2.63 -15.68
CA HIS A 161 17.65 -2.73 -17.12
C HIS A 161 18.94 -2.14 -17.66
N ASN A 162 19.92 -2.96 -18.00
CA ASN A 162 21.23 -2.56 -18.52
C ASN A 162 21.86 -1.37 -17.74
N PRO A 163 21.92 -1.44 -16.39
CA PRO A 163 22.39 -0.31 -15.60
C PRO A 163 23.87 -0.02 -15.90
N SER A 164 24.20 1.22 -16.16
CA SER A 164 25.61 1.61 -16.37
C SER A 164 26.42 1.41 -15.09
N GLN A 165 27.73 1.19 -15.23
CA GLN A 165 28.63 1.05 -14.08
C GLN A 165 28.58 2.29 -13.16
N ALA A 166 28.50 3.49 -13.75
CA ALA A 166 28.36 4.73 -13.00
C ALA A 166 27.07 4.79 -12.18
N LEU A 167 25.94 4.30 -12.72
CA LEU A 167 24.67 4.20 -11.98
C LEU A 167 24.80 3.24 -10.81
N ILE A 168 25.42 2.06 -11.01
CA ILE A 168 25.62 1.06 -9.96
C ILE A 168 26.49 1.61 -8.84
N GLU A 169 27.60 2.29 -9.16
CA GLU A 169 28.52 2.87 -8.18
C GLU A 169 27.86 4.01 -7.41
N SER A 170 27.19 4.94 -8.10
CA SER A 170 26.42 6.00 -7.46
C SER A 170 25.38 5.45 -6.50
N ALA A 171 24.65 4.44 -6.91
CA ALA A 171 23.61 3.83 -6.08
C ALA A 171 24.19 3.15 -4.82
N LYS A 172 25.31 2.44 -4.96
CA LYS A 172 26.00 1.81 -3.81
C LYS A 172 26.56 2.83 -2.84
N ASN A 173 27.12 3.94 -3.33
CA ASN A 173 27.71 4.99 -2.51
C ASN A 173 26.66 5.76 -1.68
N ASN A 174 25.41 5.75 -2.09
CA ASN A 174 24.30 6.38 -1.36
C ASN A 174 23.71 5.53 -0.23
N VAL A 175 24.18 4.28 -0.07
CA VAL A 175 23.63 3.32 0.91
C VAL A 175 24.72 2.92 1.90
N ASP A 176 24.66 3.44 3.12
CA ASP A 176 25.50 3.02 4.25
C ASP A 176 24.80 1.97 5.10
N LEU A 177 25.01 0.70 4.77
CA LEU A 177 24.44 -0.43 5.51
C LEU A 177 25.03 -0.58 6.92
N THR A 178 26.25 -0.09 7.17
CA THR A 178 26.88 -0.14 8.50
C THR A 178 26.20 0.86 9.44
N ALA A 179 25.99 2.09 8.98
CA ALA A 179 25.24 3.08 9.75
C ALA A 179 23.78 2.64 9.99
N LEU A 180 23.15 2.05 8.98
CA LEU A 180 21.79 1.51 9.10
C LEU A 180 21.72 0.39 10.14
N GLN A 181 22.68 -0.55 10.14
CA GLN A 181 22.73 -1.60 11.13
C GLN A 181 22.89 -1.05 12.55
N LYS A 182 23.77 -0.06 12.75
CA LYS A 182 23.93 0.61 14.05
C LYS A 182 22.63 1.30 14.51
N LYS A 183 21.93 1.97 13.60
CA LYS A 183 20.62 2.57 13.89
C LYS A 183 19.62 1.54 14.41
N LEU A 184 19.61 0.33 13.82
CA LEU A 184 18.62 -0.71 14.10
C LEU A 184 19.00 -1.66 15.25
N VAL A 185 20.14 -1.46 15.94
CA VAL A 185 20.55 -2.32 17.07
C VAL A 185 19.43 -2.54 18.11
N PRO A 186 18.73 -1.49 18.60
CA PRO A 186 17.66 -1.69 19.59
C PRO A 186 16.48 -2.49 19.03
N ASN A 187 16.17 -2.32 17.74
CA ASN A 187 15.09 -3.04 17.07
C ASN A 187 15.41 -4.53 16.90
N TYR A 188 16.68 -4.86 16.57
CA TYR A 188 17.14 -6.25 16.52
C TYR A 188 17.20 -6.89 17.90
N ALA A 189 17.62 -6.16 18.94
CA ALA A 189 17.62 -6.66 20.31
C ALA A 189 16.20 -7.06 20.74
N LEU A 190 15.24 -6.16 20.52
CA LEU A 190 13.83 -6.43 20.82
C LEU A 190 13.28 -7.59 19.98
N LEU A 191 13.55 -7.64 18.68
CA LEU A 191 13.09 -8.74 17.82
C LEU A 191 13.69 -10.07 18.27
N SER A 192 14.98 -10.09 18.63
CA SER A 192 15.66 -11.29 19.16
C SER A 192 15.04 -11.80 20.46
N GLU A 193 14.65 -10.89 21.36
CA GLU A 193 13.92 -11.23 22.58
C GLU A 193 12.54 -11.82 22.28
N ILE A 194 11.77 -11.14 21.42
CA ILE A 194 10.41 -11.54 21.02
C ILE A 194 10.37 -12.96 20.46
N ILE A 195 11.28 -13.28 19.54
CA ILE A 195 11.33 -14.61 18.90
C ILE A 195 12.18 -15.63 19.65
N ASP A 196 12.72 -15.26 20.81
CA ASP A 196 13.66 -16.08 21.59
C ASP A 196 14.83 -16.62 20.75
N TYR A 197 15.49 -15.71 20.02
CA TYR A 197 16.52 -16.06 19.05
C TYR A 197 17.71 -16.80 19.64
N LYS A 198 18.04 -16.56 20.93
CA LYS A 198 19.12 -17.25 21.64
C LYS A 198 18.90 -18.76 21.77
N ASN A 199 17.63 -19.17 21.80
CA ASN A 199 17.24 -20.59 21.85
C ASN A 199 16.86 -21.15 20.46
N SER A 200 17.08 -20.38 19.40
CA SER A 200 16.82 -20.82 18.03
C SER A 200 17.82 -21.83 17.51
N PRO A 201 17.47 -22.69 16.54
CA PRO A 201 18.40 -23.56 15.86
C PRO A 201 19.64 -22.88 15.29
N ASN A 202 19.49 -21.65 14.75
CA ASN A 202 20.65 -20.91 14.26
C ASN A 202 21.65 -20.56 15.35
N CYS A 203 21.21 -20.14 16.53
CA CYS A 203 22.11 -19.86 17.65
C CYS A 203 22.69 -21.14 18.22
N LEU A 204 21.85 -22.13 18.55
CA LEU A 204 22.29 -23.34 19.26
C LEU A 204 23.15 -24.30 18.41
N GLN A 205 22.85 -24.39 17.10
CA GLN A 205 23.53 -25.35 16.22
C GLN A 205 24.66 -24.71 15.40
N LYS A 206 24.58 -23.41 15.07
CA LYS A 206 25.54 -22.73 14.21
C LYS A 206 26.37 -21.67 14.94
N GLY A 207 26.04 -21.34 16.18
CA GLY A 207 26.66 -20.24 16.92
C GLY A 207 26.29 -18.84 16.42
N GLU A 208 25.28 -18.71 15.55
CA GLU A 208 24.80 -17.42 15.01
C GLU A 208 23.80 -16.80 16.00
N CYS A 209 24.28 -16.31 17.16
CA CYS A 209 23.43 -15.83 18.25
C CYS A 209 23.10 -14.32 18.20
N ASP A 210 23.65 -13.58 17.24
CA ASP A 210 23.34 -12.17 16.99
C ASP A 210 22.53 -12.01 15.71
N LEU A 211 21.22 -11.79 15.86
CA LEU A 211 20.31 -11.58 14.72
C LEU A 211 20.68 -10.32 13.93
N GLY A 212 21.18 -9.28 14.61
CA GLY A 212 21.60 -8.01 14.02
C GLY A 212 23.04 -7.98 13.52
N GLY A 213 23.87 -8.99 13.83
CA GLY A 213 25.34 -8.93 13.70
C GLY A 213 25.88 -8.87 12.27
N LYS A 214 25.12 -9.31 11.27
CA LYS A 214 25.62 -9.41 9.89
C LYS A 214 25.26 -8.19 9.06
N VAL A 215 26.23 -7.31 8.79
CA VAL A 215 26.10 -6.27 7.76
C VAL A 215 25.88 -6.93 6.40
N GLY A 216 24.89 -6.46 5.67
CA GLY A 216 24.54 -7.03 4.37
C GLY A 216 25.29 -6.39 3.21
N GLU A 217 24.87 -6.78 2.02
CA GLU A 217 25.35 -6.22 0.76
C GLU A 217 24.19 -5.62 -0.01
N TYR A 218 24.44 -4.46 -0.65
CA TYR A 218 23.55 -3.85 -1.63
C TYR A 218 23.96 -4.30 -3.02
N SER A 219 23.09 -5.00 -3.71
CA SER A 219 23.37 -5.64 -4.99
C SER A 219 22.44 -5.16 -6.10
N ILE A 220 23.04 -4.72 -7.20
CA ILE A 220 22.39 -4.31 -8.45
C ILE A 220 23.01 -5.16 -9.56
N LYS A 221 22.18 -5.94 -10.25
CA LYS A 221 22.59 -6.79 -11.38
C LYS A 221 21.57 -6.65 -12.48
N ASP A 222 22.05 -6.60 -13.74
CA ASP A 222 21.16 -6.55 -14.89
C ASP A 222 20.17 -7.71 -14.92
N GLY A 223 18.94 -7.43 -15.32
CA GLY A 223 17.84 -8.39 -15.33
C GLY A 223 17.44 -8.94 -13.95
N LYS A 224 17.90 -8.33 -12.84
CA LYS A 224 17.56 -8.74 -11.46
C LYS A 224 17.02 -7.56 -10.67
N SER A 225 16.16 -7.89 -9.72
CA SER A 225 15.69 -6.89 -8.75
C SER A 225 16.84 -6.41 -7.86
N VAL A 226 16.80 -5.14 -7.48
CA VAL A 226 17.68 -4.57 -6.47
C VAL A 226 17.52 -5.35 -5.17
N LYS A 227 18.62 -5.70 -4.54
CA LYS A 227 18.60 -6.60 -3.37
C LYS A 227 19.50 -6.08 -2.26
N ILE A 228 18.99 -6.11 -1.04
CA ILE A 228 19.77 -5.95 0.18
C ILE A 228 19.79 -7.31 0.90
N THR A 229 20.96 -7.75 1.36
CA THR A 229 21.13 -8.99 2.12
C THR A 229 21.46 -8.68 3.60
N GLY A 230 21.85 -9.70 4.38
CA GLY A 230 22.26 -9.54 5.78
C GLY A 230 21.10 -9.44 6.76
N ALA A 231 21.38 -8.92 7.94
CA ALA A 231 20.44 -8.83 9.05
C ALA A 231 19.13 -8.13 8.69
N ILE A 232 19.20 -7.04 7.92
CA ILE A 232 17.99 -6.29 7.53
C ILE A 232 17.03 -7.10 6.65
N SER A 233 17.56 -7.95 5.75
CA SER A 233 16.74 -8.84 4.93
C SER A 233 16.10 -9.95 5.77
N THR A 234 16.88 -10.51 6.72
CA THR A 234 16.40 -11.52 7.66
C THR A 234 15.33 -10.95 8.59
N GLY A 235 15.61 -9.82 9.22
CA GLY A 235 14.65 -9.12 10.09
C GLY A 235 13.35 -8.74 9.38
N LYS A 236 13.46 -8.18 8.16
CA LYS A 236 12.29 -7.91 7.33
C LYS A 236 11.43 -9.16 7.09
N LYS A 237 12.05 -10.33 6.82
CA LYS A 237 11.34 -11.58 6.60
C LYS A 237 10.59 -12.01 7.86
N ILE A 238 11.28 -12.03 9.01
CA ILE A 238 10.71 -12.39 10.32
C ILE A 238 9.55 -11.47 10.67
N VAL A 239 9.78 -10.14 10.64
CA VAL A 239 8.75 -9.15 10.95
C VAL A 239 7.56 -9.28 10.01
N SER A 240 7.79 -9.55 8.71
CA SER A 240 6.69 -9.75 7.76
C SER A 240 5.84 -10.98 8.12
N ALA A 241 6.44 -12.07 8.56
CA ALA A 241 5.70 -13.26 8.97
C ALA A 241 4.83 -12.99 10.20
N LEU A 242 5.39 -12.34 11.23
CA LEU A 242 4.66 -11.94 12.44
C LEU A 242 3.51 -10.98 12.12
N LEU A 243 3.79 -9.95 11.31
CA LEU A 243 2.80 -8.92 10.97
C LEU A 243 1.64 -9.48 10.13
N LEU A 244 1.92 -10.37 9.18
CA LEU A 244 0.88 -11.03 8.39
C LEU A 244 0.00 -11.93 9.27
N ALA A 245 0.58 -12.65 10.25
CA ALA A 245 -0.15 -13.45 11.21
C ALA A 245 -1.06 -12.57 12.09
N HIS A 246 -0.56 -11.42 12.52
CA HIS A 246 -1.32 -10.42 13.27
C HIS A 246 -2.51 -9.86 12.45
N TYR A 247 -2.26 -9.44 11.22
CA TYR A 247 -3.31 -8.90 10.35
C TYR A 247 -4.38 -9.94 9.97
N VAL A 248 -4.01 -11.22 9.82
CA VAL A 248 -5.00 -12.25 9.53
C VAL A 248 -5.84 -12.62 10.77
N GLY A 249 -5.39 -12.21 11.96
CA GLY A 249 -6.08 -12.45 13.24
C GLY A 249 -5.73 -13.81 13.84
N LYS A 250 -4.49 -14.29 13.67
CA LYS A 250 -4.00 -15.47 14.41
C LYS A 250 -4.00 -15.15 15.91
N PRO A 251 -4.26 -16.15 16.78
CA PRO A 251 -4.13 -15.98 18.22
C PRO A 251 -2.75 -15.46 18.61
N ASP A 252 -2.66 -14.61 19.62
CA ASP A 252 -1.38 -14.05 20.07
C ASP A 252 -0.36 -15.15 20.44
N ALA A 253 -0.83 -16.27 20.97
CA ALA A 253 0.02 -17.44 21.26
C ALA A 253 0.74 -18.01 20.00
N GLU A 254 0.14 -17.86 18.81
CA GLU A 254 0.75 -18.25 17.53
C GLU A 254 1.66 -17.17 16.93
N ILE A 255 1.72 -15.97 17.56
CA ILE A 255 2.52 -14.83 17.12
C ILE A 255 3.66 -14.63 18.11
N ALA A 256 4.79 -15.31 17.89
CA ALA A 256 5.94 -15.30 18.81
C ALA A 256 5.54 -15.54 20.28
N ASN A 257 4.63 -16.49 20.51
CA ASN A 257 4.16 -16.89 21.84
C ASN A 257 3.58 -15.71 22.67
N GLY A 258 2.87 -14.79 22.03
CA GLY A 258 2.23 -13.63 22.67
C GLY A 258 3.18 -12.52 23.11
N ARG A 259 4.45 -12.52 22.67
CA ARG A 259 5.46 -11.55 23.14
C ARG A 259 5.40 -10.18 22.46
N VAL A 260 4.63 -10.03 21.39
CA VAL A 260 4.37 -8.73 20.77
C VAL A 260 3.08 -8.15 21.36
N ASP A 261 3.13 -7.73 22.59
CA ASP A 261 1.98 -7.42 23.46
C ASP A 261 1.61 -5.92 23.50
N SER A 262 2.26 -5.08 22.68
CA SER A 262 1.95 -3.65 22.61
C SER A 262 2.18 -3.05 21.23
N GLN A 263 1.52 -1.91 20.96
CA GLN A 263 1.69 -1.15 19.73
C GLN A 263 3.13 -0.64 19.57
N GLU A 264 3.78 -0.28 20.67
CA GLU A 264 5.18 0.19 20.70
C GLU A 264 6.12 -0.92 20.21
N LYS A 265 5.92 -2.16 20.67
CA LYS A 265 6.70 -3.32 20.19
C LYS A 265 6.46 -3.56 18.71
N TRP A 266 5.21 -3.52 18.24
CA TRP A 266 4.88 -3.65 16.82
C TRP A 266 5.58 -2.58 15.98
N ARG A 267 5.53 -1.31 16.38
CA ARG A 267 6.20 -0.21 15.68
C ARG A 267 7.72 -0.40 15.69
N ALA A 268 8.29 -0.76 16.84
CA ALA A 268 9.73 -0.93 16.98
C ALA A 268 10.27 -2.06 16.09
N ILE A 269 9.68 -3.26 16.08
CA ILE A 269 10.17 -4.34 15.21
C ILE A 269 9.88 -4.07 13.73
N ASN A 270 8.76 -3.39 13.42
CA ASN A 270 8.41 -3.10 12.03
C ASN A 270 9.33 -2.03 11.40
N GLU A 271 10.03 -1.23 12.21
CA GLU A 271 11.01 -0.28 11.71
C GLU A 271 12.13 -0.98 10.90
N ILE A 272 12.50 -2.22 11.23
CA ILE A 272 13.45 -3.02 10.44
C ILE A 272 12.93 -3.20 9.00
N LYS A 273 11.64 -3.50 8.86
CA LYS A 273 10.99 -3.69 7.55
C LYS A 273 10.83 -2.37 6.80
N ASN A 274 10.44 -1.31 7.50
CA ASN A 274 10.28 0.03 6.93
C ASN A 274 11.63 0.56 6.42
N GLU A 275 12.70 0.41 7.20
CA GLU A 275 14.05 0.81 6.78
C GLU A 275 14.58 -0.01 5.60
N TYR A 276 14.24 -1.29 5.50
CA TYR A 276 14.56 -2.07 4.31
C TYR A 276 14.00 -1.43 3.05
N TYR A 277 12.72 -1.04 3.05
CA TYR A 277 12.09 -0.41 1.89
C TYR A 277 12.61 0.99 1.63
N ARG A 278 12.81 1.82 2.66
CA ARG A 278 13.40 3.15 2.53
C ARG A 278 14.80 3.10 1.91
N THR A 279 15.57 2.06 2.23
CA THR A 279 16.96 1.92 1.77
C THR A 279 17.08 1.44 0.33
N LEU A 280 16.08 0.71 -0.21
CA LEU A 280 16.15 0.13 -1.57
C LEU A 280 16.50 1.17 -2.64
N PHE A 281 15.91 2.38 -2.56
CA PHE A 281 16.11 3.46 -3.53
C PHE A 281 16.46 4.79 -2.83
N LYS A 282 17.01 4.73 -1.61
CA LYS A 282 17.37 5.93 -0.85
C LYS A 282 18.35 6.80 -1.64
N ASN A 283 17.97 8.06 -1.90
CA ASN A 283 18.76 9.01 -2.70
C ASN A 283 19.19 8.48 -4.08
N ASN A 284 18.42 7.55 -4.65
CA ASN A 284 18.72 6.85 -5.90
C ASN A 284 17.55 6.90 -6.88
N GLU A 285 17.06 8.11 -7.15
CA GLU A 285 15.97 8.35 -8.11
C GLU A 285 16.28 7.73 -9.49
N ALA A 286 17.50 7.90 -9.98
CA ALA A 286 17.93 7.35 -11.29
C ALA A 286 17.85 5.81 -11.33
N LEU A 287 18.22 5.11 -10.25
CA LEU A 287 18.07 3.66 -10.18
C LEU A 287 16.58 3.26 -10.09
N ALA A 288 15.79 3.99 -9.31
CA ALA A 288 14.36 3.76 -9.25
C ALA A 288 13.69 3.96 -10.61
N GLN A 289 14.08 4.98 -11.36
CA GLN A 289 13.65 5.22 -12.74
C GLN A 289 14.05 4.06 -13.65
N ASN A 290 15.29 3.58 -13.56
CA ASN A 290 15.78 2.45 -14.38
C ASN A 290 15.00 1.16 -14.10
N VAL A 291 14.67 0.82 -12.87
CA VAL A 291 13.94 -0.43 -12.54
C VAL A 291 12.43 -0.33 -12.78
N SER A 292 11.87 0.86 -12.88
CA SER A 292 10.42 1.06 -12.96
C SER A 292 9.93 1.68 -14.27
N TYR A 293 10.82 2.06 -15.22
CA TYR A 293 10.39 2.72 -16.45
C TYR A 293 9.34 1.94 -17.25
N PRO A 294 9.31 0.59 -17.31
CA PRO A 294 8.24 -0.11 -18.01
C PRO A 294 6.86 0.15 -17.40
N LEU A 295 6.78 0.15 -16.06
CA LEU A 295 5.55 0.44 -15.33
C LEU A 295 5.17 1.93 -15.44
N LEU A 296 6.14 2.85 -15.34
CA LEU A 296 5.90 4.29 -15.56
C LEU A 296 5.36 4.56 -16.97
N ALA A 297 5.93 3.92 -17.99
CA ALA A 297 5.45 4.03 -19.38
C ALA A 297 4.03 3.47 -19.53
N PHE A 298 3.71 2.37 -18.85
CA PHE A 298 2.38 1.81 -18.87
C PHE A 298 1.36 2.69 -18.14
N ILE A 299 1.73 3.29 -17.02
CA ILE A 299 0.92 4.30 -16.32
C ILE A 299 0.65 5.51 -17.24
N GLN A 300 1.69 6.02 -17.91
CA GLN A 300 1.53 7.12 -18.88
C GLN A 300 0.59 6.74 -20.03
N GLN A 301 0.72 5.54 -20.56
CA GLN A 301 -0.16 5.02 -21.60
C GLN A 301 -1.62 4.99 -21.13
N GLN A 302 -1.89 4.50 -19.92
CA GLN A 302 -3.24 4.46 -19.36
C GLN A 302 -3.80 5.88 -19.09
N LEU A 303 -3.00 6.78 -18.56
CA LEU A 303 -3.40 8.18 -18.34
C LEU A 303 -3.72 8.90 -19.66
N ASN A 304 -3.05 8.57 -20.76
CA ASN A 304 -3.27 9.15 -22.08
C ASN A 304 -4.30 8.37 -22.91
N SER A 305 -4.79 7.22 -22.44
CA SER A 305 -5.83 6.43 -23.12
C SER A 305 -7.22 7.06 -22.99
N LYS A 306 -8.20 6.48 -23.69
CA LYS A 306 -9.62 6.86 -23.52
C LYS A 306 -10.25 6.35 -22.21
N ASN A 307 -9.54 5.49 -21.45
CA ASN A 307 -10.04 4.97 -20.19
C ASN A 307 -10.18 6.10 -19.17
N LYS A 308 -11.31 6.16 -18.50
CA LYS A 308 -11.59 7.09 -17.40
C LYS A 308 -11.15 6.52 -16.05
N ILE A 309 -11.23 5.20 -15.92
CA ILE A 309 -10.86 4.46 -14.72
C ILE A 309 -9.86 3.38 -15.13
N SER A 310 -8.69 3.34 -14.49
CA SER A 310 -7.70 2.28 -14.68
C SER A 310 -7.32 1.70 -13.32
N LEU A 311 -7.43 0.38 -13.16
CA LEU A 311 -6.99 -0.36 -12.00
C LEU A 311 -5.76 -1.21 -12.37
N LEU A 312 -4.64 -0.98 -11.70
CA LEU A 312 -3.43 -1.78 -11.82
C LEU A 312 -3.11 -2.44 -10.48
N VAL A 313 -2.83 -3.74 -10.47
CA VAL A 313 -2.53 -4.47 -9.23
C VAL A 313 -1.15 -5.09 -9.26
N GLY A 314 -0.28 -4.66 -8.36
CA GLY A 314 1.12 -5.10 -8.27
C GLY A 314 1.57 -5.39 -6.83
N HIS A 315 2.81 -5.01 -6.53
CA HIS A 315 3.53 -5.37 -5.31
C HIS A 315 4.03 -4.15 -4.55
N ASP A 316 4.46 -4.38 -3.31
CA ASP A 316 5.19 -3.40 -2.49
C ASP A 316 6.44 -2.87 -3.20
N SER A 317 7.21 -3.72 -3.87
CA SER A 317 8.39 -3.32 -4.65
C SER A 317 8.06 -2.34 -5.77
N ASN A 318 6.89 -2.48 -6.42
CA ASN A 318 6.43 -1.54 -7.44
C ASN A 318 6.13 -0.17 -6.83
N ILE A 319 5.40 -0.13 -5.71
CA ILE A 319 5.09 1.15 -5.03
C ILE A 319 6.37 1.85 -4.60
N VAL A 320 7.30 1.15 -3.93
CA VAL A 320 8.59 1.72 -3.50
C VAL A 320 9.36 2.32 -4.68
N ALA A 321 9.44 1.57 -5.80
CA ALA A 321 10.15 2.03 -7.00
C ALA A 321 9.44 3.21 -7.67
N LEU A 322 8.10 3.20 -7.79
CA LEU A 322 7.32 4.30 -8.35
C LEU A 322 7.47 5.59 -7.55
N LEU A 323 7.33 5.52 -6.22
CA LEU A 323 7.45 6.70 -5.36
C LEU A 323 8.84 7.31 -5.45
N ALA A 324 9.89 6.49 -5.45
CA ALA A 324 11.26 6.95 -5.60
C ALA A 324 11.54 7.50 -7.00
N ALA A 325 11.06 6.85 -8.07
CA ALA A 325 11.27 7.26 -9.45
C ALA A 325 10.57 8.58 -9.80
N LEU A 326 9.43 8.87 -9.17
CA LEU A 326 8.68 10.11 -9.32
C LEU A 326 9.16 11.22 -8.36
N GLY A 327 10.21 10.96 -7.57
CA GLY A 327 10.73 11.95 -6.61
C GLY A 327 9.70 12.35 -5.55
N VAL A 328 8.90 11.39 -5.05
CA VAL A 328 7.94 11.67 -3.98
C VAL A 328 8.69 12.07 -2.71
N GLU A 329 8.28 13.20 -2.14
CA GLU A 329 8.83 13.73 -0.91
C GLU A 329 8.51 12.81 0.29
N PRO A 330 9.27 12.89 1.40
CA PRO A 330 8.98 12.13 2.60
C PRO A 330 7.54 12.32 3.08
N TYR A 331 6.88 11.24 3.43
CA TYR A 331 5.49 11.21 3.89
C TYR A 331 5.34 10.28 5.09
N GLU A 332 4.27 10.47 5.84
CA GLU A 332 3.86 9.60 6.94
C GLU A 332 2.45 9.07 6.68
N LEU A 333 2.21 7.84 7.10
CA LEU A 333 0.91 7.18 7.02
C LEU A 333 0.37 6.98 8.44
N ASN A 334 -0.61 7.78 8.81
CA ASN A 334 -1.24 7.72 10.14
C ASN A 334 -1.95 6.37 10.33
N ASP A 335 -1.87 5.84 11.55
CA ASP A 335 -2.56 4.60 11.96
C ASP A 335 -2.17 3.35 11.13
N SER A 336 -1.02 3.40 10.46
CA SER A 336 -0.40 2.26 9.78
C SER A 336 0.92 1.87 10.44
N LEU A 337 1.15 0.56 10.58
CA LEU A 337 2.45 0.02 10.99
C LEU A 337 3.46 0.02 9.83
N GLU A 338 2.99 -0.01 8.60
CA GLU A 338 3.80 -0.13 7.40
C GLU A 338 3.86 1.17 6.60
N ASN A 339 5.05 1.53 6.11
CA ASN A 339 5.18 2.63 5.14
C ASN A 339 4.60 2.27 3.76
N ILE A 340 4.48 0.99 3.48
CA ILE A 340 3.84 0.44 2.28
C ILE A 340 2.76 -0.54 2.73
N PRO A 341 1.58 -0.07 3.14
CA PRO A 341 0.52 -0.90 3.72
C PRO A 341 0.05 -2.02 2.79
N ILE A 342 -0.32 -3.15 3.37
CA ILE A 342 -1.05 -4.22 2.68
C ILE A 342 -2.32 -3.64 2.05
N GLY A 343 -2.56 -3.95 0.78
CA GLY A 343 -3.73 -3.43 0.05
C GLY A 343 -3.72 -1.92 -0.20
N GLY A 344 -2.64 -1.20 0.18
CA GLY A 344 -2.53 0.25 -0.06
C GLY A 344 -2.50 0.59 -1.54
N LYS A 345 -3.06 1.73 -1.90
CA LYS A 345 -3.28 2.17 -3.29
C LYS A 345 -2.77 3.58 -3.52
N LEU A 346 -2.09 3.78 -4.65
CA LEU A 346 -1.77 5.10 -5.17
C LEU A 346 -2.85 5.51 -6.16
N LEU A 347 -3.48 6.66 -5.94
CA LEU A 347 -4.47 7.25 -6.83
C LEU A 347 -3.83 8.40 -7.61
N PHE A 348 -3.67 8.20 -8.92
CA PHE A 348 -3.25 9.21 -9.87
C PHE A 348 -4.52 9.87 -10.42
N GLU A 349 -4.88 11.02 -9.87
CA GLU A 349 -6.15 11.69 -10.13
C GLU A 349 -5.93 12.87 -11.09
N VAL A 350 -6.69 12.90 -12.17
CA VAL A 350 -6.71 14.01 -13.13
C VAL A 350 -8.03 14.76 -12.97
N TRP A 351 -7.94 16.01 -12.56
CA TRP A 351 -9.07 16.87 -12.28
C TRP A 351 -9.16 18.00 -13.31
N LYS A 352 -10.35 18.39 -13.69
CA LYS A 352 -10.59 19.55 -14.53
C LYS A 352 -11.12 20.70 -13.69
N HIS A 353 -10.45 21.82 -13.74
CA HIS A 353 -10.96 23.07 -13.18
C HIS A 353 -12.00 23.65 -14.12
N LYS A 354 -13.29 23.55 -13.77
CA LYS A 354 -14.43 23.91 -14.63
C LYS A 354 -14.36 25.32 -15.19
N PRO A 355 -14.03 26.37 -14.37
CA PRO A 355 -14.01 27.74 -14.88
C PRO A 355 -12.93 27.98 -15.95
N SER A 356 -11.76 27.36 -15.85
CA SER A 356 -10.65 27.60 -16.79
C SER A 356 -10.45 26.48 -17.81
N GLY A 357 -11.10 25.32 -17.63
CA GLY A 357 -10.89 24.13 -18.45
C GLY A 357 -9.53 23.45 -18.24
N LYS A 358 -8.65 23.99 -17.40
CA LYS A 358 -7.31 23.44 -17.16
C LYS A 358 -7.36 22.13 -16.40
N LEU A 359 -6.48 21.19 -16.79
CA LEU A 359 -6.30 19.95 -16.07
C LEU A 359 -5.31 20.12 -14.91
N LYS A 360 -5.65 19.52 -13.80
CA LYS A 360 -4.90 19.48 -12.55
C LYS A 360 -4.61 18.03 -12.17
N PHE A 361 -3.59 17.82 -11.37
CA PHE A 361 -3.15 16.51 -10.93
C PHE A 361 -3.05 16.44 -9.41
N LYS A 362 -3.41 15.27 -8.86
CA LYS A 362 -3.24 14.92 -7.45
C LYS A 362 -2.75 13.49 -7.36
N LEU A 363 -1.83 13.22 -6.45
CA LEU A 363 -1.39 11.87 -6.10
C LEU A 363 -1.68 11.62 -4.63
N ASP A 364 -2.52 10.63 -4.37
CA ASP A 364 -2.88 10.25 -3.01
C ASP A 364 -2.48 8.80 -2.71
N TYR A 365 -2.05 8.55 -1.47
CA TYR A 365 -1.91 7.21 -0.94
C TYR A 365 -3.14 6.90 -0.09
N VAL A 366 -3.93 5.92 -0.50
CA VAL A 366 -5.16 5.49 0.18
C VAL A 366 -4.96 4.08 0.75
N TYR A 367 -5.26 3.89 2.02
CA TYR A 367 -4.93 2.65 2.72
C TYR A 367 -5.86 2.40 3.92
N GLN A 368 -6.09 1.13 4.24
CA GLN A 368 -6.75 0.76 5.49
C GLN A 368 -5.83 0.98 6.68
N THR A 369 -6.35 1.50 7.79
CA THR A 369 -5.60 1.56 9.04
C THR A 369 -5.30 0.14 9.55
N THR A 370 -4.34 0.01 10.46
CA THR A 370 -4.06 -1.27 11.12
C THR A 370 -5.31 -1.84 11.78
N GLU A 371 -6.11 -1.00 12.42
CA GLU A 371 -7.37 -1.39 13.07
C GLU A 371 -8.41 -1.86 12.06
N GLN A 372 -8.60 -1.14 10.95
CA GLN A 372 -9.52 -1.55 9.88
C GLN A 372 -9.13 -2.91 9.28
N LEU A 373 -7.82 -3.18 9.12
CA LEU A 373 -7.32 -4.48 8.65
C LEU A 373 -7.61 -5.60 9.65
N ILE A 374 -7.35 -5.37 10.94
CA ILE A 374 -7.55 -6.38 11.99
C ILE A 374 -9.03 -6.70 12.16
N ASN A 375 -9.89 -5.69 12.22
CA ASN A 375 -11.31 -5.80 12.52
C ASN A 375 -12.18 -6.13 11.29
N ILE A 376 -11.59 -6.26 10.10
CA ILE A 376 -12.32 -6.47 8.82
C ILE A 376 -13.41 -5.39 8.65
N THR A 377 -13.05 -4.14 8.91
CA THR A 377 -14.00 -3.02 8.87
C THR A 377 -14.54 -2.84 7.44
N PRO A 378 -15.87 -2.91 7.24
CA PRO A 378 -16.48 -2.57 5.96
C PRO A 378 -16.19 -1.10 5.60
N LEU A 379 -15.65 -0.86 4.42
CA LEU A 379 -15.35 0.48 3.95
C LEU A 379 -16.50 1.06 3.14
N SER A 380 -16.74 2.35 3.32
CA SER A 380 -17.77 3.13 2.61
C SER A 380 -17.39 4.61 2.62
N LEU A 381 -18.18 5.47 1.99
CA LEU A 381 -17.98 6.94 2.10
C LEU A 381 -18.17 7.44 3.54
N ALA A 382 -18.96 6.74 4.37
CA ALA A 382 -19.15 7.06 5.78
C ALA A 382 -18.05 6.47 6.69
N THR A 383 -17.38 5.42 6.24
CA THR A 383 -16.27 4.76 6.94
C THR A 383 -15.11 4.58 5.94
N PRO A 384 -14.45 5.68 5.55
CA PRO A 384 -13.43 5.64 4.51
C PRO A 384 -12.13 5.00 5.00
N PRO A 385 -11.27 4.52 4.08
CA PRO A 385 -9.87 4.27 4.39
C PRO A 385 -9.14 5.59 4.69
N ASN A 386 -7.97 5.52 5.31
CA ASN A 386 -7.11 6.69 5.45
C ASN A 386 -6.52 7.10 4.09
N GLN A 387 -6.23 8.41 3.98
CA GLN A 387 -5.68 9.01 2.78
C GLN A 387 -4.58 10.02 3.15
N THR A 388 -3.46 9.96 2.43
CA THR A 388 -2.34 10.90 2.57
C THR A 388 -2.00 11.47 1.19
N ALA A 389 -2.06 12.79 1.05
CA ALA A 389 -1.72 13.47 -0.18
C ALA A 389 -0.20 13.55 -0.36
N LEU A 390 0.31 12.95 -1.43
CA LEU A 390 1.74 12.92 -1.73
C LEU A 390 2.17 14.13 -2.57
N THR A 391 3.38 14.64 -2.33
CA THR A 391 4.02 15.71 -3.10
C THR A 391 5.14 15.13 -3.95
N LEU A 392 5.21 15.56 -5.21
CA LEU A 392 6.27 15.14 -6.13
C LEU A 392 7.22 16.32 -6.36
N LYS A 393 8.50 16.05 -6.34
CA LYS A 393 9.52 17.01 -6.73
C LYS A 393 9.28 17.49 -8.17
N GLY A 394 9.23 18.79 -8.35
CA GLY A 394 8.96 19.38 -9.66
C GLY A 394 7.48 19.39 -10.07
N CYS A 395 6.58 19.05 -9.14
CA CYS A 395 5.13 19.13 -9.29
C CYS A 395 4.52 19.65 -7.99
N GLU A 396 4.91 20.86 -7.61
CA GLU A 396 4.52 21.50 -6.35
C GLU A 396 3.02 21.75 -6.35
N LYS A 397 2.41 21.56 -5.18
CA LYS A 397 0.97 21.75 -4.97
C LYS A 397 0.63 23.22 -4.82
N ASP A 398 -0.47 23.64 -5.44
CA ASP A 398 -1.13 24.90 -5.15
C ASP A 398 -1.86 24.85 -3.78
N GLU A 399 -2.46 25.98 -3.38
CA GLU A 399 -3.18 26.12 -2.10
C GLU A 399 -4.36 25.14 -1.95
N LYS A 400 -4.85 24.57 -3.06
CA LYS A 400 -5.92 23.57 -3.10
C LYS A 400 -5.37 22.12 -3.17
N GLY A 401 -4.06 21.94 -3.11
CA GLY A 401 -3.40 20.64 -3.10
C GLY A 401 -3.19 20.01 -4.48
N PHE A 402 -3.34 20.78 -5.56
CA PHE A 402 -3.14 20.31 -6.93
C PHE A 402 -1.82 20.79 -7.53
N CYS A 403 -1.20 19.94 -8.33
CA CYS A 403 -0.19 20.33 -9.32
C CYS A 403 -0.82 20.49 -10.70
N ASP A 404 -0.20 21.24 -11.60
CA ASP A 404 -0.63 21.29 -13.00
C ASP A 404 -0.37 19.94 -13.69
N TYR A 405 -1.38 19.43 -14.42
CA TYR A 405 -1.29 18.12 -15.07
C TYR A 405 -0.18 18.07 -16.13
N GLU A 406 0.03 19.15 -16.88
CA GLU A 406 1.14 19.22 -17.85
C GLU A 406 2.50 19.09 -17.15
N ARG A 407 2.64 19.72 -15.97
CA ARG A 407 3.87 19.59 -15.17
C ARG A 407 4.09 18.16 -14.70
N PHE A 408 3.04 17.50 -14.22
CA PHE A 408 3.12 16.08 -13.88
C PHE A 408 3.51 15.21 -15.08
N GLN A 409 2.92 15.45 -16.26
CA GLN A 409 3.28 14.72 -17.49
C GLN A 409 4.76 14.92 -17.89
N GLN A 410 5.32 16.10 -17.63
CA GLN A 410 6.76 16.35 -17.84
C GLN A 410 7.60 15.50 -16.86
N VAL A 411 7.31 15.54 -15.56
CA VAL A 411 8.00 14.71 -14.54
C VAL A 411 7.93 13.23 -14.91
N LEU A 412 6.76 12.73 -15.30
CA LEU A 412 6.57 11.33 -15.69
C LEU A 412 7.38 10.98 -16.95
N SER A 413 7.35 11.84 -17.97
CA SER A 413 8.09 11.62 -19.23
C SER A 413 9.60 11.66 -19.03
N GLU A 414 10.10 12.57 -18.20
CA GLU A 414 11.52 12.66 -17.83
C GLU A 414 11.97 11.42 -17.05
N SER A 415 11.16 10.95 -16.09
CA SER A 415 11.44 9.73 -15.34
C SER A 415 11.53 8.50 -16.26
N ILE A 416 10.63 8.35 -17.22
CA ILE A 416 10.67 7.28 -18.23
C ILE A 416 11.93 7.40 -19.11
N LYS A 417 12.24 8.60 -19.60
CA LYS A 417 13.41 8.85 -20.44
C LYS A 417 14.71 8.53 -19.73
N ASN A 418 14.82 8.95 -18.47
CA ASN A 418 16.01 8.69 -17.66
C ASN A 418 16.17 7.20 -17.34
N GLY A 419 15.06 6.50 -17.07
CA GLY A 419 15.07 5.07 -16.81
C GLY A 419 15.51 4.19 -17.98
N LYS A 420 15.45 4.71 -19.22
CA LYS A 420 15.90 4.02 -20.44
C LYS A 420 17.38 4.22 -20.76
N LYS A 421 18.07 5.14 -20.08
CA LYS A 421 19.52 5.40 -20.22
C LYS A 421 20.32 4.36 -19.43
#